data_364152f46c41b57f9e1d74ee6914a3c0
#
_entry.id   364152f46c41b57f9e1d74ee6914a3c0
#
_cell.length_a   1.000
_cell.length_b   1.000
_cell.length_c   1.000
_cell.angle_alpha   90.00
_cell.angle_beta   90.00
_cell.angle_gamma   90.00
#
_symmetry.space_group_name_H-M   'P 1'
#
loop_
_entity.id
_entity.type
_entity.pdbx_description
1 polymer ?
#
loop_
_entity_poly.entity_id
_entity_poly.type
_entity_poly.pdbx_seq_one_letter_code
_entity_poly.pdbx_strand_id
1 'polypeptide(L)'
;IISEINSGLVIIDQHVAHERVLYEEALEAFDSTSMASQTLLFPEILVFSPDDFDGLLDVLPYLEKIGFKIKKQDQTSIRIEAIPSELSIGNEKNVIREILDNFLKEQKKYSSFQEGLAAMFACKAAVKAGDVLVKEEMQELVNRLFSTKHPYYCPHGRPIIVQMSLHELD
;
A
#
# COMPACT_ATOMS: atom_id res chain seq x y z
N ILE A 1 -6.50 15.42 7.89
CA ILE A 1 -5.89 15.96 9.12
C ILE A 1 -5.75 17.46 8.92
N ILE A 2 -6.13 18.25 9.92
CA ILE A 2 -5.99 19.72 9.92
C ILE A 2 -5.15 20.11 11.13
N SER A 3 -4.15 20.97 10.94
CA SER A 3 -3.28 21.48 12.00
C SER A 3 -3.02 22.98 11.84
N GLU A 4 -2.98 23.69 12.95
CA GLU A 4 -2.55 25.09 12.98
C GLU A 4 -1.03 25.19 12.90
N ILE A 5 -0.54 26.17 12.19
CA ILE A 5 0.86 26.57 12.11
C ILE A 5 0.99 28.08 12.26
N ASN A 6 2.17 28.57 12.56
CA ASN A 6 2.39 30.02 12.79
C ASN A 6 1.96 30.90 11.61
N SER A 7 1.91 30.37 10.38
CA SER A 7 1.56 31.10 9.16
C SER A 7 0.13 30.86 8.67
N GLY A 8 -0.69 30.04 9.36
CA GLY A 8 -2.05 29.71 8.94
C GLY A 8 -2.46 28.28 9.31
N LEU A 9 -3.12 27.60 8.38
CA LEU A 9 -3.54 26.20 8.51
C LEU A 9 -2.81 25.30 7.51
N VAL A 10 -2.56 24.06 7.94
CA VAL A 10 -2.11 22.96 7.07
C VAL A 10 -3.20 21.91 7.03
N ILE A 11 -3.54 21.50 5.82
CA ILE A 11 -4.48 20.39 5.56
C ILE A 11 -3.69 19.26 4.93
N ILE A 12 -3.74 18.07 5.54
CA ILE A 12 -3.09 16.86 5.05
C ILE A 12 -4.19 15.86 4.69
N ASP A 13 -4.21 15.42 3.43
CA ASP A 13 -5.09 14.32 3.00
C ASP A 13 -4.57 13.01 3.57
N GLN A 14 -5.33 12.41 4.50
CA GLN A 14 -4.90 11.19 5.20
C GLN A 14 -4.74 9.99 4.26
N HIS A 15 -5.64 9.86 3.25
CA HIS A 15 -5.57 8.76 2.30
C HIS A 15 -4.31 8.89 1.44
N VAL A 16 -4.10 10.05 0.85
CA VAL A 16 -2.97 10.32 -0.04
C VAL A 16 -1.64 10.28 0.71
N ALA A 17 -1.63 10.73 1.99
CA ALA A 17 -0.47 10.62 2.88
C ALA A 17 -0.11 9.16 3.16
N HIS A 18 -1.10 8.34 3.52
CA HIS A 18 -0.87 6.93 3.82
C HIS A 18 -0.46 6.15 2.57
N GLU A 19 -1.04 6.46 1.40
CA GLU A 19 -0.63 5.90 0.12
C GLU A 19 0.86 6.18 -0.17
N ARG A 20 1.35 7.40 0.08
CA ARG A 20 2.78 7.73 -0.07
C ARG A 20 3.67 6.93 0.88
N VAL A 21 3.29 6.86 2.14
CA VAL A 21 4.04 6.10 3.16
C VAL A 21 4.18 4.63 2.74
N LEU A 22 3.06 3.97 2.46
CA LEU A 22 3.04 2.55 2.09
C LEU A 22 3.78 2.26 0.78
N TYR A 23 3.72 3.18 -0.17
CA TYR A 23 4.45 3.06 -1.43
C TYR A 23 5.97 3.02 -1.20
N GLU A 24 6.51 3.95 -0.41
CA GLU A 24 7.95 4.00 -0.16
C GLU A 24 8.41 2.85 0.74
N GLU A 25 7.62 2.46 1.74
CA GLU A 25 7.89 1.28 2.58
C GLU A 25 7.92 -0.02 1.76
N ALA A 26 7.00 -0.18 0.81
CA ALA A 26 6.99 -1.34 -0.08
C ALA A 26 8.23 -1.37 -1.00
N LEU A 27 8.61 -0.23 -1.58
CA LEU A 27 9.84 -0.14 -2.39
C LEU A 27 11.09 -0.49 -1.57
N GLU A 28 11.20 0.02 -0.34
CA GLU A 28 12.30 -0.30 0.55
C GLU A 28 12.32 -1.78 0.93
N ALA A 29 11.15 -2.38 1.14
CA ALA A 29 11.03 -3.79 1.49
C ALA A 29 11.55 -4.72 0.37
N PHE A 30 11.42 -4.35 -0.89
CA PHE A 30 11.94 -5.18 -2.00
C PHE A 30 13.46 -5.35 -1.94
N ASP A 31 14.17 -4.34 -1.46
CA ASP A 31 15.64 -4.34 -1.36
C ASP A 31 16.17 -4.71 0.04
N SER A 32 15.29 -4.76 1.05
CA SER A 32 15.69 -4.95 2.44
C SER A 32 14.82 -5.97 3.18
N THR A 33 14.41 -5.65 4.40
CA THR A 33 13.58 -6.48 5.26
C THR A 33 12.11 -6.40 4.87
N SER A 34 11.45 -7.54 4.80
CA SER A 34 10.01 -7.62 4.49
C SER A 34 9.16 -6.80 5.48
N MET A 35 8.06 -6.26 4.98
CA MET A 35 7.06 -5.56 5.79
C MET A 35 6.41 -6.48 6.82
N ALA A 36 5.83 -5.90 7.86
CA ALA A 36 5.14 -6.63 8.92
C ALA A 36 3.92 -7.40 8.38
N SER A 37 3.67 -8.58 8.97
CA SER A 37 2.57 -9.46 8.59
C SER A 37 1.63 -9.71 9.77
N GLN A 38 0.34 -9.87 9.49
CA GLN A 38 -0.64 -10.42 10.41
C GLN A 38 -1.08 -11.81 9.95
N THR A 39 -1.01 -12.78 10.87
CA THR A 39 -1.40 -14.18 10.59
C THR A 39 -2.92 -14.29 10.51
N LEU A 40 -3.41 -14.97 9.47
CA LEU A 40 -4.82 -15.26 9.34
C LEU A 40 -5.20 -16.42 10.30
N LEU A 41 -6.31 -16.24 11.03
CA LEU A 41 -6.85 -17.29 11.90
C LEU A 41 -7.29 -18.51 11.06
N PHE A 42 -7.85 -18.24 9.89
CA PHE A 42 -8.22 -19.24 8.89
C PHE A 42 -7.46 -18.94 7.60
N PRO A 43 -6.49 -19.79 7.20
CA PRO A 43 -5.81 -19.64 5.92
C PRO A 43 -6.78 -19.68 4.74
N GLU A 44 -6.54 -18.82 3.76
CA GLU A 44 -7.37 -18.69 2.57
C GLU A 44 -6.74 -19.40 1.38
N ILE A 45 -7.57 -20.11 0.60
CA ILE A 45 -7.13 -20.80 -0.62
C ILE A 45 -7.59 -20.00 -1.84
N LEU A 46 -6.66 -19.82 -2.78
CA LEU A 46 -6.90 -19.23 -4.09
C LEU A 46 -6.51 -20.22 -5.18
N VAL A 47 -7.43 -20.40 -6.13
CA VAL A 47 -7.23 -21.24 -7.32
C VAL A 47 -7.11 -20.35 -8.55
N PHE A 48 -6.21 -20.67 -9.45
CA PHE A 48 -5.89 -19.95 -10.68
C PHE A 48 -6.02 -20.88 -11.90
N SER A 49 -6.10 -20.28 -13.10
CA SER A 49 -5.80 -21.01 -14.32
C SER A 49 -4.31 -21.39 -14.37
N PRO A 50 -3.91 -22.40 -15.14
CA PRO A 50 -2.48 -22.76 -15.26
C PRO A 50 -1.61 -21.57 -15.71
N ASP A 51 -2.09 -20.78 -16.70
CA ASP A 51 -1.36 -19.63 -17.23
C ASP A 51 -1.23 -18.50 -16.18
N ASP A 52 -2.30 -18.22 -15.42
CA ASP A 52 -2.26 -17.24 -14.34
C ASP A 52 -1.36 -17.69 -13.18
N PHE A 53 -1.31 -19.00 -12.92
CA PHE A 53 -0.48 -19.55 -11.87
C PHE A 53 1.01 -19.41 -12.19
N ASP A 54 1.41 -19.59 -13.43
CA ASP A 54 2.80 -19.37 -13.86
C ASP A 54 3.20 -17.91 -13.67
N GLY A 55 2.31 -16.97 -14.08
CA GLY A 55 2.53 -15.54 -13.82
C GLY A 55 2.59 -15.19 -12.34
N LEU A 56 1.78 -15.85 -11.51
CA LEU A 56 1.80 -15.67 -10.06
C LEU A 56 3.14 -16.06 -9.44
N LEU A 57 3.78 -17.12 -9.93
CA LEU A 57 5.09 -17.58 -9.41
C LEU A 57 6.17 -16.50 -9.55
N ASP A 58 6.12 -15.68 -10.60
CA ASP A 58 7.04 -14.56 -10.79
C ASP A 58 6.79 -13.42 -9.81
N VAL A 59 5.55 -13.28 -9.34
CA VAL A 59 5.14 -12.20 -8.42
C VAL A 59 5.29 -12.61 -6.94
N LEU A 60 5.27 -13.91 -6.62
CA LEU A 60 5.32 -14.40 -5.24
C LEU A 60 6.46 -13.81 -4.39
N PRO A 61 7.72 -13.73 -4.87
CA PRO A 61 8.81 -13.16 -4.07
C PRO A 61 8.56 -11.72 -3.63
N TYR A 62 7.89 -10.93 -4.47
CA TYR A 62 7.54 -9.54 -4.16
C TYR A 62 6.36 -9.46 -3.19
N LEU A 63 5.36 -10.35 -3.33
CA LEU A 63 4.26 -10.45 -2.36
C LEU A 63 4.78 -10.81 -0.96
N GLU A 64 5.76 -11.71 -0.86
CA GLU A 64 6.41 -12.02 0.41
C GLU A 64 7.12 -10.81 1.02
N LYS A 65 7.74 -9.97 0.18
CA LYS A 65 8.43 -8.76 0.64
C LYS A 65 7.47 -7.71 1.20
N ILE A 66 6.28 -7.55 0.64
CA ILE A 66 5.26 -6.63 1.19
C ILE A 66 4.43 -7.24 2.33
N GLY A 67 4.76 -8.45 2.80
CA GLY A 67 4.23 -9.03 4.04
C GLY A 67 3.20 -10.14 3.85
N PHE A 68 2.94 -10.63 2.65
CA PHE A 68 2.17 -11.87 2.48
C PHE A 68 3.01 -13.09 2.88
N LYS A 69 2.36 -14.10 3.49
CA LYS A 69 2.93 -15.44 3.65
C LYS A 69 2.08 -16.43 2.88
N ILE A 70 2.61 -16.89 1.77
CA ILE A 70 1.92 -17.69 0.78
C ILE A 70 2.65 -19.01 0.61
N LYS A 71 1.89 -20.11 0.61
CA LYS A 71 2.42 -21.43 0.29
C LYS A 71 1.74 -21.99 -0.95
N LYS A 72 2.52 -22.56 -1.86
CA LYS A 72 1.99 -23.35 -2.95
C LYS A 72 1.32 -24.59 -2.34
N GLN A 73 0.04 -24.82 -2.69
CA GLN A 73 -0.71 -25.97 -2.20
C GLN A 73 -0.73 -27.11 -3.22
N ASP A 74 -0.93 -26.80 -4.49
CA ASP A 74 -0.85 -27.71 -5.62
C ASP A 74 -0.37 -26.99 -6.89
N GLN A 75 -0.65 -27.55 -8.08
CA GLN A 75 -0.18 -27.01 -9.36
C GLN A 75 -0.92 -25.74 -9.81
N THR A 76 -2.05 -25.42 -9.21
CA THR A 76 -2.92 -24.30 -9.62
C THR A 76 -3.45 -23.50 -8.42
N SER A 77 -3.06 -23.85 -7.20
CA SER A 77 -3.56 -23.17 -6.02
C SER A 77 -2.47 -22.81 -5.01
N ILE A 78 -2.75 -21.72 -4.30
CA ILE A 78 -1.95 -21.21 -3.19
C ILE A 78 -2.79 -21.17 -1.91
N ARG A 79 -2.09 -21.23 -0.78
CA ARG A 79 -2.64 -20.98 0.55
C ARG A 79 -2.01 -19.74 1.16
N ILE A 80 -2.85 -18.77 1.52
CA ILE A 80 -2.46 -17.53 2.19
C ILE A 80 -2.54 -17.77 3.69
N GLU A 81 -1.42 -17.70 4.41
CA GLU A 81 -1.32 -17.90 5.86
C GLU A 81 -1.22 -16.59 6.64
N ALA A 82 -0.63 -15.56 6.01
CA ALA A 82 -0.58 -14.20 6.57
C ALA A 82 -0.64 -13.16 5.46
N ILE A 83 -1.06 -11.96 5.85
CA ILE A 83 -1.18 -10.80 4.97
C ILE A 83 -0.42 -9.61 5.56
N PRO A 84 -0.07 -8.57 4.76
CA PRO A 84 0.48 -7.34 5.29
C PRO A 84 -0.35 -6.78 6.45
N SER A 85 0.29 -6.29 7.50
CA SER A 85 -0.41 -5.72 8.67
C SER A 85 -1.29 -4.52 8.31
N GLU A 86 -0.94 -3.80 7.28
CA GLU A 86 -1.68 -2.63 6.76
C GLU A 86 -2.92 -3.01 5.93
N LEU A 87 -3.06 -4.29 5.54
CA LEU A 87 -4.20 -4.74 4.74
C LEU A 87 -5.34 -5.22 5.62
N SER A 88 -6.56 -4.80 5.31
CA SER A 88 -7.76 -5.28 6.01
C SER A 88 -8.04 -6.74 5.69
N ILE A 89 -8.31 -7.56 6.72
CA ILE A 89 -8.70 -8.97 6.58
C ILE A 89 -9.98 -9.09 5.73
N GLY A 90 -10.02 -10.09 4.86
CA GLY A 90 -11.14 -10.34 3.94
C GLY A 90 -10.98 -9.72 2.56
N ASN A 91 -9.92 -8.94 2.33
CA ASN A 91 -9.63 -8.32 1.03
C ASN A 91 -8.44 -8.95 0.28
N GLU A 92 -7.75 -9.90 0.91
CA GLU A 92 -6.51 -10.50 0.44
C GLU A 92 -6.63 -11.16 -0.93
N LYS A 93 -7.71 -11.89 -1.18
CA LYS A 93 -7.96 -12.55 -2.47
C LYS A 93 -8.08 -11.57 -3.63
N ASN A 94 -8.81 -10.48 -3.39
CA ASN A 94 -9.02 -9.44 -4.40
C ASN A 94 -7.70 -8.72 -4.70
N VAL A 95 -6.94 -8.40 -3.65
CA VAL A 95 -5.65 -7.72 -3.80
C VAL A 95 -4.68 -8.57 -4.62
N ILE A 96 -4.52 -9.87 -4.32
CA ILE A 96 -3.63 -10.75 -5.07
C ILE A 96 -4.08 -10.89 -6.53
N ARG A 97 -5.39 -11.06 -6.79
CA ARG A 97 -5.92 -11.16 -8.15
C ARG A 97 -5.68 -9.88 -8.95
N GLU A 98 -5.94 -8.72 -8.37
CA GLU A 98 -5.70 -7.43 -9.03
C GLU A 98 -4.20 -7.19 -9.30
N ILE A 99 -3.32 -7.57 -8.37
CA ILE A 99 -1.87 -7.51 -8.57
C ILE A 99 -1.47 -8.38 -9.76
N LEU A 100 -1.96 -9.61 -9.82
CA LEU A 100 -1.66 -10.53 -10.92
C LEU A 100 -2.23 -10.02 -12.25
N ASP A 101 -3.47 -9.58 -12.27
CA ASP A 101 -4.12 -9.01 -13.46
C ASP A 101 -3.34 -7.84 -14.05
N ASN A 102 -2.83 -6.97 -13.18
CA ASN A 102 -2.03 -5.83 -13.62
C ASN A 102 -0.63 -6.25 -14.06
N PHE A 103 -0.03 -7.25 -13.40
CA PHE A 103 1.25 -7.81 -13.84
C PHE A 103 1.15 -8.36 -15.27
N LEU A 104 0.07 -9.10 -15.56
CA LEU A 104 -0.13 -9.71 -16.89
C LEU A 104 -0.54 -8.70 -17.97
N LYS A 105 -1.25 -7.61 -17.60
CA LYS A 105 -1.83 -6.66 -18.58
C LYS A 105 -1.05 -5.36 -18.76
N GLU A 106 -0.37 -4.85 -17.75
CA GLU A 106 0.13 -3.46 -17.71
C GLU A 106 1.61 -3.32 -17.34
N GLN A 107 2.53 -3.79 -18.18
CA GLN A 107 3.96 -3.46 -18.01
C GLN A 107 4.32 -2.00 -18.40
N LYS A 108 3.35 -1.16 -18.85
CA LYS A 108 3.66 0.12 -19.51
C LYS A 108 3.46 1.39 -18.68
N LYS A 109 2.80 1.32 -17.52
CA LYS A 109 2.40 2.53 -16.76
C LYS A 109 3.47 3.01 -15.77
N TYR A 110 4.31 2.12 -15.31
CA TYR A 110 5.34 2.39 -14.31
C TYR A 110 6.73 2.14 -14.92
N SER A 111 7.77 2.79 -14.39
CA SER A 111 9.14 2.62 -14.86
C SER A 111 9.71 1.25 -14.52
N SER A 112 9.15 0.58 -13.48
CA SER A 112 9.49 -0.79 -13.13
C SER A 112 8.27 -1.55 -12.61
N PHE A 113 8.35 -2.89 -12.62
CA PHE A 113 7.35 -3.76 -12.02
C PHE A 113 7.19 -3.50 -10.50
N GLN A 114 8.31 -3.29 -9.81
CA GLN A 114 8.33 -3.00 -8.37
C GLN A 114 7.55 -1.73 -8.03
N GLU A 115 7.74 -0.65 -8.80
CA GLU A 115 6.97 0.59 -8.63
C GLU A 115 5.48 0.40 -8.85
N GLY A 116 5.11 -0.37 -9.88
CA GLY A 116 3.71 -0.70 -10.16
C GLY A 116 3.07 -1.49 -9.02
N LEU A 117 3.77 -2.52 -8.53
CA LEU A 117 3.30 -3.33 -7.40
C LEU A 117 3.19 -2.51 -6.11
N ALA A 118 4.19 -1.71 -5.78
CA ALA A 118 4.18 -0.84 -4.62
C ALA A 118 3.02 0.16 -4.66
N ALA A 119 2.78 0.80 -5.82
CA ALA A 119 1.68 1.76 -5.99
C ALA A 119 0.31 1.10 -5.82
N MET A 120 0.15 -0.10 -6.37
CA MET A 120 -1.11 -0.83 -6.27
C MET A 120 -1.36 -1.31 -4.84
N PHE A 121 -0.35 -1.89 -4.18
CA PHE A 121 -0.44 -2.28 -2.77
C PHE A 121 -0.82 -1.08 -1.90
N ALA A 122 -0.10 0.04 -2.03
CA ALA A 122 -0.34 1.25 -1.27
C ALA A 122 -1.80 1.76 -1.43
N CYS A 123 -2.31 1.80 -2.66
CA CYS A 123 -3.68 2.21 -2.95
C CYS A 123 -4.74 1.30 -2.28
N LYS A 124 -4.46 -0.01 -2.17
CA LYS A 124 -5.38 -0.98 -1.54
C LYS A 124 -5.31 -0.99 -0.02
N ALA A 125 -4.13 -0.81 0.54
CA ALA A 125 -3.88 -0.87 1.98
C ALA A 125 -4.08 0.48 2.70
N ALA A 126 -4.00 1.61 1.99
CA ALA A 126 -4.15 2.93 2.60
C ALA A 126 -5.54 3.12 3.23
N VAL A 127 -5.57 3.82 4.39
CA VAL A 127 -6.81 4.30 5.02
C VAL A 127 -7.65 5.05 4.01
N LYS A 128 -8.97 4.90 4.07
CA LYS A 128 -9.86 5.53 3.09
C LYS A 128 -10.20 6.98 3.50
N ALA A 129 -10.59 7.76 2.51
CA ALA A 129 -11.17 9.06 2.77
C ALA A 129 -12.45 8.89 3.61
N GLY A 130 -12.50 9.58 4.76
CA GLY A 130 -13.62 9.48 5.71
C GLY A 130 -13.44 8.45 6.83
N ASP A 131 -12.42 7.60 6.79
CA ASP A 131 -12.06 6.78 7.95
C ASP A 131 -11.67 7.69 9.12
N VAL A 132 -12.15 7.34 10.31
CA VAL A 132 -11.86 8.10 11.51
C VAL A 132 -10.54 7.62 12.10
N LEU A 133 -9.54 8.51 12.14
CA LEU A 133 -8.28 8.26 12.83
C LEU A 133 -8.31 8.92 14.20
N VAL A 134 -7.84 8.21 15.24
CA VAL A 134 -7.59 8.83 16.55
C VAL A 134 -6.33 9.70 16.49
N LYS A 135 -6.14 10.56 17.49
CA LYS A 135 -5.05 11.54 17.49
C LYS A 135 -3.67 10.91 17.36
N GLU A 136 -3.48 9.78 18.00
CA GLU A 136 -2.25 9.00 18.00
C GLU A 136 -1.94 8.45 16.60
N GLU A 137 -2.96 7.93 15.91
CA GLU A 137 -2.83 7.44 14.53
C GLU A 137 -2.53 8.58 13.54
N MET A 138 -3.19 9.73 13.73
CA MET A 138 -2.89 10.93 12.91
C MET A 138 -1.44 11.39 13.10
N GLN A 139 -0.95 11.40 14.35
CA GLN A 139 0.44 11.81 14.65
C GLN A 139 1.44 10.81 14.06
N GLU A 140 1.17 9.52 14.18
CA GLU A 140 2.02 8.46 13.60
C GLU A 140 2.07 8.58 12.07
N LEU A 141 0.93 8.76 11.43
CA LEU A 141 0.87 8.94 9.97
C LEU A 141 1.68 10.17 9.52
N VAL A 142 1.58 11.28 10.24
CA VAL A 142 2.35 12.49 9.93
C VAL A 142 3.85 12.24 10.11
N ASN A 143 4.25 11.56 11.18
CA ASN A 143 5.66 11.22 11.43
C ASN A 143 6.21 10.32 10.32
N ARG A 144 5.48 9.26 9.94
CA ARG A 144 5.85 8.37 8.83
C ARG A 144 5.94 9.13 7.50
N LEU A 145 4.97 10.00 7.21
CA LEU A 145 4.96 10.82 5.99
C LEU A 145 6.24 11.66 5.87
N PHE A 146 6.61 12.38 6.92
CA PHE A 146 7.82 13.22 6.89
C PHE A 146 9.13 12.41 6.93
N SER A 147 9.06 11.11 7.18
CA SER A 147 10.20 10.19 7.02
C SER A 147 10.36 9.69 5.57
N THR A 148 9.37 9.91 4.70
CA THR A 148 9.46 9.56 3.27
C THR A 148 10.36 10.52 2.50
N LYS A 149 10.87 10.08 1.35
CA LYS A 149 11.70 10.92 0.45
C LYS A 149 10.91 12.05 -0.21
N HIS A 150 9.60 11.83 -0.43
CA HIS A 150 8.74 12.76 -1.14
C HIS A 150 7.42 13.04 -0.41
N PRO A 151 7.44 13.74 0.76
CA PRO A 151 6.26 13.89 1.62
C PRO A 151 5.15 14.80 1.06
N TYR A 152 5.39 15.49 -0.05
CA TYR A 152 4.47 16.50 -0.57
C TYR A 152 3.54 16.00 -1.68
N TYR A 153 3.89 14.91 -2.36
CA TYR A 153 3.13 14.36 -3.49
C TYR A 153 3.03 12.85 -3.42
N CYS A 154 1.87 12.29 -3.76
CA CYS A 154 1.70 10.85 -3.87
C CYS A 154 2.39 10.28 -5.14
N PRO A 155 2.50 8.95 -5.29
CA PRO A 155 3.07 8.32 -6.49
C PRO A 155 2.39 8.73 -7.80
N HIS A 156 1.12 9.17 -7.72
CA HIS A 156 0.33 9.62 -8.87
C HIS A 156 0.42 11.14 -9.12
N GLY A 157 1.24 11.87 -8.35
CA GLY A 157 1.45 13.32 -8.49
C GLY A 157 0.39 14.20 -7.82
N ARG A 158 -0.51 13.64 -6.98
CA ARG A 158 -1.48 14.43 -6.22
C ARG A 158 -0.81 15.10 -5.02
N PRO A 159 -1.12 16.37 -4.70
CA PRO A 159 -0.60 17.00 -3.51
C PRO A 159 -1.16 16.34 -2.25
N ILE A 160 -0.28 16.11 -1.27
CA ILE A 160 -0.63 15.53 0.03
C ILE A 160 -0.97 16.64 1.02
N ILE A 161 -0.22 17.74 0.95
CA ILE A 161 -0.26 18.83 1.91
C ILE A 161 -0.70 20.11 1.18
N VAL A 162 -1.72 20.77 1.71
CA VAL A 162 -2.18 22.09 1.29
C VAL A 162 -2.03 23.03 2.48
N GLN A 163 -1.40 24.18 2.25
CA GLN A 163 -1.27 25.25 3.24
C GLN A 163 -2.21 26.40 2.87
N MET A 164 -2.91 26.92 3.86
CA MET A 164 -3.72 28.14 3.77
C MET A 164 -3.11 29.20 4.68
N SER A 165 -2.72 30.32 4.12
CA SER A 165 -2.16 31.45 4.89
C SER A 165 -3.23 32.16 5.74
N LEU A 166 -2.82 32.89 6.78
CA LEU A 166 -3.73 33.72 7.57
C LEU A 166 -4.52 34.71 6.69
N HIS A 167 -3.88 35.25 5.65
CA HIS A 167 -4.53 36.19 4.72
C HIS A 167 -5.65 35.53 3.86
N GLU A 168 -5.56 34.22 3.62
CA GLU A 168 -6.60 33.48 2.88
C GLU A 168 -7.75 33.04 3.78
N LEU A 169 -7.59 33.17 5.11
CA LEU A 169 -8.60 32.84 6.11
C LEU A 169 -9.42 34.04 6.57
N ASP A 170 -8.97 35.29 6.30
CA ASP A 170 -9.65 36.57 6.55
C ASP A 170 -10.58 36.95 5.38
#